data_0dfaf7365479c3a3dca16c2a4a2e7b0b
#
_entry.id   0dfaf7365479c3a3dca16c2a4a2e7b0b
#
_cell.length_a   1.000
_cell.length_b   1.000
_cell.length_c   1.000
_cell.angle_alpha   90.00
_cell.angle_beta   90.00
_cell.angle_gamma   90.00
#
_symmetry.space_group_name_H-M   'P 1'
#
loop_
_entity.id
_entity.type
_entity.pdbx_description
1 polymer ?
#
loop_
_entity_poly.entity_id
_entity_poly.type
_entity_poly.pdbx_seq_one_letter_code
_entity_poly.pdbx_strand_id
1 'polypeptide(L)'
;MKRSLLSVVAFLCLSVAMLGQEVPDWAKRTYSASIDQVFAAALRSIQEQHHEVQSKDDTNHNVEFHVGTTAWSWGYHMRLTASAVGNGQVQVGVEVSRSGGKAVSWGSGKKEVRKILAGIDAELAAQKAGLQ
;
A
#
# COMPACT_ATOMS: atom_id res chain seq x y z
N MET A 1 -14.79 -24.95 -29.61
CA MET A 1 -15.12 -23.61 -29.10
C MET A 1 -15.13 -23.51 -27.60
N LYS A 2 -15.77 -24.46 -26.92
CA LYS A 2 -15.77 -24.45 -25.43
C LYS A 2 -14.39 -24.69 -24.81
N ARG A 3 -13.50 -25.37 -25.53
CA ARG A 3 -12.17 -25.72 -25.04
C ARG A 3 -11.24 -24.51 -24.95
N SER A 4 -11.39 -23.52 -25.80
CA SER A 4 -10.54 -22.33 -25.78
C SER A 4 -10.84 -21.41 -24.61
N LEU A 5 -12.09 -21.36 -24.16
CA LEU A 5 -12.48 -20.58 -22.98
C LEU A 5 -11.86 -21.15 -21.69
N LEU A 6 -11.84 -22.47 -21.57
CA LEU A 6 -11.22 -23.14 -20.42
C LEU A 6 -9.71 -22.87 -20.36
N SER A 7 -9.06 -22.87 -21.51
CA SER A 7 -7.62 -22.57 -21.59
C SER A 7 -7.30 -21.14 -21.15
N VAL A 8 -8.13 -20.19 -21.53
CA VAL A 8 -7.95 -18.79 -21.16
C VAL A 8 -8.12 -18.59 -19.66
N VAL A 9 -9.12 -19.23 -19.07
CA VAL A 9 -9.35 -19.15 -17.63
C VAL A 9 -8.19 -19.76 -16.85
N ALA A 10 -7.69 -20.89 -17.29
CA ALA A 10 -6.54 -21.53 -16.65
C ALA A 10 -5.28 -20.66 -16.72
N PHE A 11 -5.07 -19.98 -17.84
CA PHE A 11 -3.95 -19.08 -18.00
C PHE A 11 -4.04 -17.87 -17.07
N LEU A 12 -5.23 -17.30 -16.94
CA LEU A 12 -5.46 -16.18 -16.02
C LEU A 12 -5.19 -16.57 -14.56
N CYS A 13 -5.62 -17.75 -14.15
CA CYS A 13 -5.36 -18.24 -12.80
C CYS A 13 -3.85 -18.41 -12.55
N LEU A 14 -3.13 -18.93 -13.51
CA LEU A 14 -1.68 -19.07 -13.41
C LEU A 14 -0.97 -17.72 -13.32
N SER A 15 -1.43 -16.72 -14.06
CA SER A 15 -0.87 -15.38 -14.02
C SER A 15 -1.00 -14.75 -12.64
N VAL A 16 -2.15 -14.91 -12.00
CA VAL A 16 -2.38 -14.39 -10.64
C VAL A 16 -1.46 -15.08 -9.63
N ALA A 17 -1.27 -16.38 -9.76
CA ALA A 17 -0.40 -17.14 -8.86
C ALA A 17 1.07 -16.73 -8.94
N MET A 18 1.50 -16.12 -10.05
CA MET A 18 2.90 -15.71 -10.26
C MET A 18 3.19 -14.26 -9.87
N LEU A 19 2.21 -13.51 -9.38
CA LEU A 19 2.35 -12.10 -9.07
C LEU A 19 3.06 -11.80 -7.75
N GLY A 20 3.74 -12.77 -7.17
CA GLY A 20 4.67 -12.54 -6.07
C GLY A 20 4.04 -12.57 -4.68
N GLN A 21 4.72 -11.95 -3.74
CA GLN A 21 4.37 -12.03 -2.33
C GLN A 21 3.10 -11.27 -2.00
N GLU A 22 2.20 -11.91 -1.29
CA GLU A 22 0.99 -11.27 -0.81
C GLU A 22 1.27 -10.44 0.42
N VAL A 23 0.69 -9.24 0.43
CA VAL A 23 0.72 -8.38 1.61
C VAL A 23 -0.26 -8.96 2.62
N PRO A 24 0.11 -9.07 3.92
CA PRO A 24 -0.80 -9.56 4.94
C PRO A 24 -2.05 -8.69 5.08
N ASP A 25 -3.15 -9.28 5.54
CA ASP A 25 -4.42 -8.57 5.65
C ASP A 25 -4.33 -7.34 6.56
N TRP A 26 -3.56 -7.39 7.63
CA TRP A 26 -3.40 -6.25 8.53
C TRP A 26 -2.65 -5.09 7.88
N ALA A 27 -1.93 -5.34 6.80
CA ALA A 27 -1.19 -4.32 6.04
C ALA A 27 -1.93 -3.88 4.78
N LYS A 28 -3.18 -4.25 4.64
CA LYS A 28 -4.04 -3.87 3.52
C LYS A 28 -5.30 -3.19 4.02
N ARG A 29 -5.83 -2.29 3.19
CA ARG A 29 -7.13 -1.68 3.45
C ARG A 29 -7.77 -1.28 2.13
N THR A 30 -9.09 -1.45 2.04
CA THR A 30 -9.87 -1.12 0.83
C THR A 30 -10.73 0.10 1.10
N TYR A 31 -10.77 1.02 0.12
CA TYR A 31 -11.50 2.28 0.23
C TYR A 31 -12.43 2.44 -0.96
N SER A 32 -13.59 3.07 -0.72
CA SER A 32 -14.55 3.43 -1.76
C SER A 32 -14.28 4.88 -2.18
N ALA A 33 -13.21 5.09 -2.92
CA ALA A 33 -12.78 6.40 -3.40
C ALA A 33 -11.94 6.20 -4.66
N SER A 34 -11.64 7.29 -5.38
CA SER A 34 -10.80 7.19 -6.57
C SER A 34 -9.35 6.89 -6.16
N ILE A 35 -8.61 6.27 -7.07
CA ILE A 35 -7.22 5.93 -6.81
C ILE A 35 -6.37 7.17 -6.55
N ASP A 36 -6.66 8.27 -7.24
CA ASP A 36 -5.95 9.53 -7.03
C ASP A 36 -6.23 10.12 -5.64
N GLN A 37 -7.47 10.06 -5.19
CA GLN A 37 -7.82 10.51 -3.84
C GLN A 37 -7.14 9.67 -2.76
N VAL A 38 -7.16 8.36 -2.94
CA VAL A 38 -6.55 7.44 -1.98
C VAL A 38 -5.04 7.63 -1.94
N PHE A 39 -4.41 7.76 -3.11
CA PHE A 39 -2.96 7.96 -3.17
C PHE A 39 -2.55 9.30 -2.57
N ALA A 40 -3.29 10.37 -2.84
CA ALA A 40 -3.05 11.68 -2.23
C ALA A 40 -3.20 11.63 -0.71
N ALA A 41 -4.22 10.94 -0.20
CA ALA A 41 -4.41 10.74 1.23
C ALA A 41 -3.26 9.94 1.85
N ALA A 42 -2.75 8.94 1.14
CA ALA A 42 -1.61 8.15 1.58
C ALA A 42 -0.35 9.01 1.69
N LEU A 43 -0.07 9.82 0.68
CA LEU A 43 1.09 10.72 0.71
C LEU A 43 1.00 11.70 1.88
N ARG A 44 -0.20 12.25 2.11
CA ARG A 44 -0.42 13.18 3.21
C ARG A 44 -0.23 12.50 4.56
N SER A 45 -0.74 11.29 4.73
CA SER A 45 -0.55 10.52 5.95
C SER A 45 0.93 10.28 6.24
N ILE A 46 1.70 9.90 5.23
CA ILE A 46 3.14 9.67 5.35
C ILE A 46 3.85 10.96 5.78
N GLN A 47 3.51 12.08 5.15
CA GLN A 47 4.11 13.38 5.44
C GLN A 47 3.76 13.90 6.84
N GLU A 48 2.51 13.75 7.25
CA GLU A 48 2.06 14.20 8.57
C GLU A 48 2.72 13.41 9.69
N GLN A 49 3.12 12.18 9.43
CA GLN A 49 3.84 11.35 10.40
C GLN A 49 5.37 11.56 10.32
N HIS A 50 5.80 12.54 9.53
CA HIS A 50 7.21 12.93 9.40
C HIS A 50 8.12 11.84 8.87
N HIS A 51 7.60 10.98 8.01
CA HIS A 51 8.42 9.96 7.34
C HIS A 51 9.05 10.56 6.10
N GLU A 52 10.22 10.07 5.76
CA GLU A 52 10.97 10.54 4.61
C GLU A 52 10.55 9.80 3.34
N VAL A 53 9.97 10.52 2.40
CA VAL A 53 9.65 9.97 1.08
C VAL A 53 10.92 9.88 0.25
N GLN A 54 11.26 8.68 -0.19
CA GLN A 54 12.46 8.41 -0.98
C GLN A 54 12.18 8.39 -2.47
N SER A 55 11.04 7.85 -2.87
CA SER A 55 10.62 7.86 -4.26
C SER A 55 9.10 7.81 -4.35
N LYS A 56 8.57 8.34 -5.43
CA LYS A 56 7.13 8.38 -5.67
C LYS A 56 6.87 8.11 -7.15
N ASP A 57 5.93 7.24 -7.44
CA ASP A 57 5.50 6.94 -8.80
C ASP A 57 4.00 7.21 -8.92
N ASP A 58 3.67 8.36 -9.50
CA ASP A 58 2.27 8.78 -9.68
C ASP A 58 1.53 7.94 -10.71
N THR A 59 2.24 7.33 -11.65
CA THR A 59 1.64 6.50 -12.68
C THR A 59 1.17 5.17 -12.13
N ASN A 60 2.01 4.52 -11.33
CA ASN A 60 1.70 3.22 -10.73
C ASN A 60 1.16 3.34 -9.31
N HIS A 61 1.01 4.56 -8.80
CA HIS A 61 0.46 4.86 -7.48
C HIS A 61 1.19 4.11 -6.37
N ASN A 62 2.52 4.23 -6.38
CA ASN A 62 3.32 3.69 -5.29
C ASN A 62 4.30 4.73 -4.77
N VAL A 63 4.66 4.59 -3.50
CA VAL A 63 5.59 5.48 -2.82
C VAL A 63 6.48 4.66 -1.91
N GLU A 64 7.78 4.93 -1.98
CA GLU A 64 8.76 4.34 -1.08
C GLU A 64 9.18 5.39 -0.07
N PHE A 65 9.21 5.02 1.19
CA PHE A 65 9.53 5.94 2.28
C PHE A 65 10.25 5.23 3.40
N HIS A 66 10.95 6.01 4.18
CA HIS A 66 11.72 5.52 5.31
C HIS A 66 11.06 5.96 6.61
N VAL A 67 10.86 5.01 7.51
CA VAL A 67 10.29 5.26 8.83
C VAL A 67 11.44 5.30 9.83
N GLY A 68 11.58 6.45 10.44
CA GLY A 68 12.49 6.86 11.48
C GLY A 68 13.65 5.95 11.87
N THR A 69 14.81 6.55 12.02
CA THR A 69 15.99 5.88 12.57
C THR A 69 16.18 6.36 14.00
N THR A 70 16.20 5.43 14.94
CA THR A 70 16.56 5.72 16.33
C THR A 70 18.00 5.31 16.57
N ALA A 71 18.56 5.67 17.73
CA ALA A 71 19.90 5.23 18.12
C ALA A 71 20.05 3.72 18.16
N TRP A 72 18.95 2.99 18.29
CA TRP A 72 18.93 1.54 18.47
C TRP A 72 18.35 0.79 17.28
N SER A 73 17.88 1.51 16.25
CA SER A 73 17.22 0.91 15.10
C SER A 73 17.57 1.66 13.83
N TRP A 74 17.86 0.93 12.79
CA TRP A 74 18.11 1.50 11.47
C TRP A 74 16.83 1.99 10.78
N GLY A 75 15.67 1.79 11.41
CA GLY A 75 14.38 2.13 10.85
C GLY A 75 13.89 1.09 9.84
N TYR A 76 12.85 1.45 9.12
CA TYR A 76 12.22 0.58 8.15
C TYR A 76 12.11 1.27 6.80
N HIS A 77 12.28 0.48 5.76
CA HIS A 77 11.96 0.90 4.41
C HIS A 77 10.57 0.36 4.09
N MET A 78 9.66 1.22 3.67
CA MET A 78 8.30 0.84 3.37
C MET A 78 7.93 1.22 1.95
N ARG A 79 7.09 0.41 1.34
CA ARG A 79 6.49 0.70 0.03
C ARG A 79 4.98 0.60 0.16
N LEU A 80 4.30 1.68 -0.13
CA LEU A 80 2.84 1.71 -0.17
C LEU A 80 2.41 1.72 -1.63
N THR A 81 1.47 0.86 -1.97
CA THR A 81 0.90 0.79 -3.31
C THR A 81 -0.61 0.86 -3.24
N ALA A 82 -1.21 1.72 -4.07
CA ALA A 82 -2.65 1.80 -4.25
C ALA A 82 -3.02 1.16 -5.59
N SER A 83 -4.03 0.30 -5.58
CA SER A 83 -4.46 -0.42 -6.77
C SER A 83 -5.98 -0.44 -6.87
N ALA A 84 -6.52 -0.20 -8.06
CA ALA A 84 -7.95 -0.35 -8.30
C ALA A 84 -8.31 -1.83 -8.31
N VAL A 85 -9.30 -2.21 -7.50
CA VAL A 85 -9.71 -3.62 -7.37
C VAL A 85 -11.13 -3.89 -7.90
N GLY A 86 -11.68 -2.94 -8.66
CA GLY A 86 -13.01 -3.06 -9.23
C GLY A 86 -14.09 -2.47 -8.34
N ASN A 87 -15.29 -2.31 -8.89
CA ASN A 87 -16.46 -1.78 -8.16
C ASN A 87 -16.25 -0.40 -7.53
N GLY A 88 -15.38 0.42 -8.11
CA GLY A 88 -15.08 1.74 -7.57
C GLY A 88 -14.27 1.72 -6.29
N GLN A 89 -13.61 0.60 -6.02
CA GLN A 89 -12.79 0.44 -4.80
C GLN A 89 -11.30 0.43 -5.12
N VAL A 90 -10.52 0.88 -4.16
CA VAL A 90 -9.07 0.95 -4.24
C VAL A 90 -8.48 0.24 -3.02
N GLN A 91 -7.56 -0.66 -3.26
CA GLN A 91 -6.86 -1.34 -2.19
C GLN A 91 -5.48 -0.71 -1.98
N VAL A 92 -5.15 -0.42 -0.73
CA VAL A 92 -3.82 0.03 -0.32
C VAL A 92 -3.12 -1.12 0.39
N GLY A 93 -1.89 -1.39 -0.02
CA GLY A 93 -1.04 -2.36 0.65
C GLY A 93 0.29 -1.73 1.02
N VAL A 94 0.83 -2.09 2.18
CA VAL A 94 2.11 -1.58 2.66
C VAL A 94 3.07 -2.75 2.88
N GLU A 95 4.20 -2.72 2.19
CA GLU A 95 5.28 -3.68 2.38
C GLU A 95 6.33 -3.07 3.31
N VAL A 96 6.85 -3.89 4.22
CA VAL A 96 7.86 -3.45 5.20
C VAL A 96 9.12 -4.28 5.03
N SER A 97 10.25 -3.60 4.94
CA SER A 97 11.56 -4.26 4.98
C SER A 97 12.48 -3.50 5.93
N ARG A 98 13.43 -4.19 6.53
CA ARG A 98 14.45 -3.53 7.34
C ARG A 98 15.39 -2.76 6.44
N SER A 99 15.75 -1.56 6.89
CA SER A 99 16.76 -0.77 6.19
C SER A 99 18.07 -1.56 6.12
N GLY A 100 18.57 -1.76 4.91
CA GLY A 100 19.77 -2.55 4.66
C GLY A 100 19.58 -4.07 4.71
N GLY A 101 18.35 -4.53 5.02
CA GLY A 101 18.01 -5.95 5.04
C GLY A 101 17.29 -6.39 3.78
N LYS A 102 17.41 -7.69 3.48
CA LYS A 102 16.76 -8.28 2.31
C LYS A 102 15.43 -8.95 2.63
N ALA A 103 15.16 -9.24 3.90
CA ALA A 103 13.98 -9.94 4.33
C ALA A 103 12.88 -8.97 4.76
N VAL A 104 11.65 -9.28 4.40
CA VAL A 104 10.48 -8.53 4.85
C VAL A 104 10.27 -8.81 6.33
N SER A 105 10.14 -7.74 7.13
CA SER A 105 9.97 -7.85 8.58
C SER A 105 8.61 -7.30 8.99
N TRP A 106 7.58 -8.13 8.85
CA TRP A 106 6.20 -7.70 9.09
C TRP A 106 5.94 -7.37 10.55
N GLY A 107 6.47 -8.14 11.46
CA GLY A 107 6.18 -7.96 12.90
C GLY A 107 6.63 -6.64 13.46
N SER A 108 7.83 -6.18 13.09
CA SER A 108 8.42 -4.96 13.65
C SER A 108 7.77 -3.68 13.13
N GLY A 109 7.33 -3.67 11.87
CA GLY A 109 6.74 -2.49 11.25
C GLY A 109 5.24 -2.35 11.43
N LYS A 110 4.59 -3.30 12.06
CA LYS A 110 3.14 -3.39 12.14
C LYS A 110 2.49 -2.14 12.76
N LYS A 111 3.07 -1.62 13.81
CA LYS A 111 2.58 -0.41 14.48
C LYS A 111 2.59 0.78 13.54
N GLU A 112 3.67 0.95 12.81
CA GLU A 112 3.82 2.07 11.87
C GLU A 112 2.87 1.94 10.68
N VAL A 113 2.70 0.72 10.16
CA VAL A 113 1.74 0.47 9.08
C VAL A 113 0.32 0.82 9.53
N ARG A 114 -0.06 0.44 10.74
CA ARG A 114 -1.38 0.77 11.29
C ARG A 114 -1.61 2.27 11.40
N LYS A 115 -0.58 3.02 11.81
CA LYS A 115 -0.65 4.48 11.89
C LYS A 115 -0.87 5.12 10.52
N ILE A 116 -0.17 4.61 9.51
CA ILE A 116 -0.30 5.11 8.14
C ILE A 116 -1.71 4.85 7.62
N LEU A 117 -2.22 3.64 7.78
CA LEU A 117 -3.56 3.30 7.35
C LEU A 117 -4.64 4.10 8.08
N ALA A 118 -4.46 4.30 9.39
CA ALA A 118 -5.37 5.15 10.17
C ALA A 118 -5.33 6.60 9.69
N GLY A 119 -4.15 7.09 9.31
CA GLY A 119 -4.01 8.42 8.72
C GLY A 119 -4.75 8.57 7.40
N ILE A 120 -4.69 7.55 6.55
CA ILE A 120 -5.44 7.53 5.29
C ILE A 120 -6.94 7.57 5.56
N ASP A 121 -7.41 6.77 6.52
CA ASP A 121 -8.82 6.76 6.93
C ASP A 121 -9.27 8.16 7.34
N ALA A 122 -8.47 8.85 8.15
CA ALA A 122 -8.78 10.19 8.64
C ALA A 122 -8.80 11.22 7.50
N GLU A 123 -7.84 11.16 6.58
CA GLU A 123 -7.77 12.07 5.43
C GLU A 123 -8.97 11.90 4.51
N LEU A 124 -9.35 10.66 4.21
CA LEU A 124 -10.50 10.39 3.36
C LEU A 124 -11.80 10.79 4.03
N ALA A 125 -11.92 10.60 5.34
CA ALA A 125 -13.08 11.05 6.10
C ALA A 125 -13.21 12.58 6.08
N ALA A 126 -12.09 13.29 6.20
CA ALA A 126 -12.08 14.76 6.12
C ALA A 126 -12.50 15.25 4.74
N GLN A 127 -12.04 14.60 3.67
CA GLN A 127 -12.46 14.93 2.30
C GLN A 127 -13.95 14.72 2.11
N LYS A 128 -14.47 13.61 2.63
CA LYS A 128 -15.90 13.28 2.54
C LYS A 128 -16.78 14.27 3.27
N ALA A 129 -16.30 14.80 4.38
CA ALA A 129 -17.01 15.80 5.17
C ALA A 129 -16.86 17.21 4.60
N GLY A 130 -16.08 17.42 3.54
CA GLY A 130 -15.86 18.71 2.94
C GLY A 130 -14.97 19.63 3.77
N LEU A 131 -14.12 19.08 4.62
CA LEU A 131 -13.27 19.83 5.53
C LEU A 131 -11.89 20.15 4.94
N GLN A 132 -11.84 20.42 3.67
CA GLN A 132 -10.59 20.81 3.02
C GLN A 132 -10.48 22.28 2.77
#